data_8ba4a764fed739469ef7766b8a26062c
#
_entry.id   8ba4a764fed739469ef7766b8a26062c
#
_cell.length_a   1.000
_cell.length_b   1.000
_cell.length_c   1.000
_cell.angle_alpha   90.00
_cell.angle_beta   90.00
_cell.angle_gamma   90.00
#
_symmetry.space_group_name_H-M   'P 1'
#
loop_
_entity.id
_entity.type
_entity.pdbx_description
1 polymer ?
#
loop_
_entity_poly.entity_id
_entity_poly.type
_entity_poly.pdbx_seq_one_letter_code
_entity_poly.pdbx_strand_id
1 'polypeptide(L)'
;MASLPHPFDPITPGEIQLATKIVQAAFPGVSLRYKKIDIQEPIKKEVVPFIEAERLGKPLPRRPTRLLQVLFHRLDNGAFYKALLDAGKQSVISAKELPKDIQMIEMEQLCLNHPAVQAEVAKLQLPEGVTVCNDPWIYGTDDPKETRRLFQCYMYIVATDHPQNNQYSTPCKFSPVFDGLTKQLVRMDYLPSGSDVQTTETQPWKPVETIQYAHDLLQEPLRTDLKPYIVQQPHGASFDVEGNVVSWQKWRFRVGFNSREGLVIYNLTYDGRNVFYRLSVSEMTVPYGDPRAPYHRKQAFDVGDVGFGITANQLSLGCDCLGHIKYFDGYRSDSKGNPIHLPNVICLHEQDNGLQHKHTNYRSGAATVVRNRQLVVQMICTVANYEYIFAFIFDQAANIELEVRATGILSTVPFDNEEFGKTVPWGTNVGPGVMAPYHQHMFSFRMDPALDGFQNTVYYEDSVPMPEDENNPWNVGYTTEQTVVRTSGTANTSVDRHRVFKIRNDSQINPITYKPIAYKLQAVPSQMLLASPKSFGAKRAAFATKPIWVTKYQDDELFAAGEFTNQSKESQGVEKWVQRNDPVENEDIVLWHSKSTPHP
;
A
#
# COMPACT_ATOMS: atom_id res chain seq x y z
N MET A 1 21.97 -18.68 24.76
CA MET A 1 21.58 -18.60 23.35
C MET A 1 20.49 -17.57 23.28
N ALA A 2 20.61 -16.55 22.42
CA ALA A 2 19.51 -15.61 22.21
C ALA A 2 18.29 -16.39 21.70
N SER A 3 17.11 -16.12 22.26
CA SER A 3 15.87 -16.75 21.79
C SER A 3 15.65 -16.38 20.32
N LEU A 4 15.30 -17.34 19.49
CA LEU A 4 14.94 -17.07 18.09
C LEU A 4 13.75 -16.08 18.05
N PRO A 5 13.68 -15.15 17.08
CA PRO A 5 12.54 -14.25 16.92
C PRO A 5 11.23 -15.02 16.76
N HIS A 6 10.11 -14.43 17.17
CA HIS A 6 8.78 -15.03 16.94
C HIS A 6 8.54 -15.23 15.43
N PRO A 7 7.78 -16.26 14.99
CA PRO A 7 7.53 -16.52 13.56
C PRO A 7 7.04 -15.30 12.74
N PHE A 8 6.32 -14.37 13.35
CA PHE A 8 5.81 -13.14 12.73
C PHE A 8 6.59 -11.86 13.09
N ASP A 9 7.68 -11.98 13.87
CA ASP A 9 8.50 -10.79 14.11
C ASP A 9 9.15 -10.31 12.81
N PRO A 10 9.35 -9.00 12.61
CA PRO A 10 10.09 -8.46 11.48
C PRO A 10 11.47 -9.10 11.33
N ILE A 11 12.04 -9.00 10.13
CA ILE A 11 13.41 -9.48 9.88
C ILE A 11 14.41 -8.72 10.75
N THR A 12 15.42 -9.43 11.23
CA THR A 12 16.51 -8.86 12.04
C THR A 12 17.77 -8.60 11.20
N PRO A 13 18.67 -7.70 11.63
CA PRO A 13 19.96 -7.48 10.96
C PRO A 13 20.78 -8.76 10.81
N GLY A 14 20.77 -9.61 11.85
CA GLY A 14 21.47 -10.89 11.82
C GLY A 14 20.91 -11.87 10.80
N GLU A 15 19.60 -11.89 10.60
CA GLU A 15 18.94 -12.72 9.58
C GLU A 15 19.24 -12.23 8.16
N ILE A 16 19.33 -10.91 7.93
CA ILE A 16 19.74 -10.33 6.64
C ILE A 16 21.17 -10.77 6.32
N GLN A 17 22.12 -10.63 7.27
CA GLN A 17 23.51 -11.06 7.10
C GLN A 17 23.62 -12.57 6.87
N LEU A 18 22.84 -13.36 7.60
CA LEU A 18 22.80 -14.82 7.46
C LEU A 18 22.30 -15.20 6.05
N ALA A 19 21.20 -14.62 5.61
CA ALA A 19 20.63 -14.87 4.28
C ALA A 19 21.63 -14.55 3.16
N THR A 20 22.31 -13.40 3.26
CA THR A 20 23.38 -12.99 2.33
C THR A 20 24.48 -14.05 2.26
N LYS A 21 24.99 -14.51 3.40
CA LYS A 21 26.04 -15.55 3.47
C LYS A 21 25.58 -16.88 2.86
N ILE A 22 24.36 -17.33 3.14
CA ILE A 22 23.81 -18.58 2.61
C ILE A 22 23.69 -18.52 1.09
N VAL A 23 23.12 -17.43 0.56
CA VAL A 23 22.95 -17.27 -0.90
C VAL A 23 24.32 -17.14 -1.58
N GLN A 24 25.24 -16.37 -1.03
CA GLN A 24 26.59 -16.23 -1.59
C GLN A 24 27.32 -17.58 -1.66
N ALA A 25 27.18 -18.42 -0.63
CA ALA A 25 27.77 -19.76 -0.61
C ALA A 25 27.12 -20.71 -1.64
N ALA A 26 25.83 -20.53 -1.94
CA ALA A 26 25.13 -21.32 -2.96
C ALA A 26 25.49 -20.93 -4.40
N PHE A 27 26.05 -19.72 -4.61
CA PHE A 27 26.50 -19.22 -5.92
C PHE A 27 27.96 -18.77 -5.86
N PRO A 28 28.90 -19.72 -5.67
CA PRO A 28 30.32 -19.40 -5.49
C PRO A 28 30.92 -18.75 -6.74
N GLY A 29 31.73 -17.70 -6.54
CA GLY A 29 32.39 -16.98 -7.63
C GLY A 29 31.49 -16.06 -8.46
N VAL A 30 30.20 -15.97 -8.14
CA VAL A 30 29.26 -15.09 -8.82
C VAL A 30 29.02 -13.84 -7.99
N SER A 31 29.14 -12.67 -8.62
CA SER A 31 28.74 -11.42 -8.00
C SER A 31 27.21 -11.31 -8.01
N LEU A 32 26.64 -11.06 -6.83
CA LEU A 32 25.20 -10.98 -6.61
C LEU A 32 24.79 -9.56 -6.26
N ARG A 33 23.59 -9.18 -6.69
CA ARG A 33 22.93 -7.94 -6.30
C ARG A 33 21.58 -8.28 -5.69
N TYR A 34 21.38 -7.91 -4.44
CA TYR A 34 20.17 -8.19 -3.68
C TYR A 34 19.11 -7.10 -3.97
N LYS A 35 17.90 -7.53 -4.31
CA LYS A 35 16.72 -6.65 -4.40
C LYS A 35 15.98 -6.58 -3.08
N LYS A 36 15.85 -7.73 -2.41
CA LYS A 36 15.07 -7.88 -1.19
C LYS A 36 15.55 -9.08 -0.39
N ILE A 37 15.70 -8.89 0.91
CA ILE A 37 15.83 -9.95 1.89
C ILE A 37 14.77 -9.71 2.95
N ASP A 38 13.88 -10.67 3.16
CA ASP A 38 12.76 -10.52 4.07
C ASP A 38 12.39 -11.87 4.70
N ILE A 39 11.49 -11.85 5.68
CA ILE A 39 10.89 -13.09 6.16
C ILE A 39 9.96 -13.67 5.10
N GLN A 40 9.93 -14.99 4.99
CA GLN A 40 8.81 -15.70 4.40
C GLN A 40 7.84 -16.05 5.52
N GLU A 41 6.60 -15.60 5.43
CA GLU A 41 5.61 -15.94 6.45
C GLU A 41 5.50 -17.46 6.61
N PRO A 42 5.33 -17.96 7.83
CA PRO A 42 5.19 -19.39 8.07
C PRO A 42 3.91 -19.93 7.47
N ILE A 43 3.92 -21.21 7.09
CA ILE A 43 2.70 -21.91 6.64
C ILE A 43 1.65 -21.84 7.75
N LYS A 44 0.44 -21.37 7.43
CA LYS A 44 -0.63 -21.13 8.41
C LYS A 44 -0.94 -22.36 9.25
N LYS A 45 -1.04 -23.53 8.61
CA LYS A 45 -1.28 -24.81 9.29
C LYS A 45 -0.24 -25.13 10.35
N GLU A 46 1.01 -24.73 10.16
CA GLU A 46 2.11 -24.99 11.11
C GLU A 46 2.16 -23.96 12.24
N VAL A 47 1.85 -22.68 11.93
CA VAL A 47 1.97 -21.60 12.91
C VAL A 47 0.74 -21.47 13.80
N VAL A 48 -0.46 -21.81 13.34
CA VAL A 48 -1.70 -21.68 14.12
C VAL A 48 -1.65 -22.41 15.45
N PRO A 49 -1.21 -23.67 15.57
CA PRO A 49 -1.09 -24.33 16.89
C PRO A 49 -0.15 -23.58 17.85
N PHE A 50 0.90 -22.96 17.35
CA PHE A 50 1.87 -22.19 18.14
C PHE A 50 1.24 -20.89 18.67
N ILE A 51 0.61 -20.09 17.82
CA ILE A 51 -0.01 -18.82 18.22
C ILE A 51 -1.24 -19.01 19.11
N GLU A 52 -1.99 -20.09 18.91
CA GLU A 52 -3.12 -20.46 19.79
C GLU A 52 -2.62 -20.87 21.19
N ALA A 53 -1.54 -21.63 21.27
CA ALA A 53 -0.95 -21.97 22.57
C ALA A 53 -0.41 -20.72 23.28
N GLU A 54 0.28 -19.82 22.55
CA GLU A 54 0.72 -18.51 23.06
C GLU A 54 -0.46 -17.69 23.61
N ARG A 55 -1.53 -17.55 22.81
CA ARG A 55 -2.74 -16.81 23.19
C ARG A 55 -3.39 -17.35 24.46
N LEU A 56 -3.43 -18.67 24.61
CA LEU A 56 -4.08 -19.36 25.74
C LEU A 56 -3.14 -19.55 26.95
N GLY A 57 -1.88 -19.06 26.90
CA GLY A 57 -0.88 -19.27 27.94
C GLY A 57 -0.53 -20.74 28.16
N LYS A 58 -0.71 -21.59 27.15
CA LYS A 58 -0.40 -23.04 27.21
C LYS A 58 1.08 -23.30 26.87
N PRO A 59 1.65 -24.46 27.23
CA PRO A 59 2.96 -24.85 26.76
C PRO A 59 3.05 -24.77 25.24
N LEU A 60 4.08 -24.07 24.75
CA LEU A 60 4.25 -23.86 23.32
C LEU A 60 4.62 -25.17 22.61
N PRO A 61 3.97 -25.53 21.50
CA PRO A 61 4.38 -26.65 20.66
C PRO A 61 5.69 -26.33 19.94
N ARG A 62 6.16 -27.26 19.10
CA ARG A 62 7.35 -27.00 18.27
C ARG A 62 7.16 -25.69 17.47
N ARG A 63 8.13 -24.79 17.61
CA ARG A 63 8.15 -23.54 16.86
C ARG A 63 8.21 -23.82 15.35
N PRO A 64 7.40 -23.14 14.51
CA PRO A 64 7.53 -23.20 13.07
C PRO A 64 8.92 -22.80 12.60
N THR A 65 9.35 -23.36 11.49
CA THR A 65 10.64 -23.02 10.89
C THR A 65 10.65 -21.55 10.48
N ARG A 66 11.70 -20.82 10.87
CA ARG A 66 11.90 -19.43 10.45
C ARG A 66 12.50 -19.44 9.05
N LEU A 67 11.72 -19.01 8.07
CA LEU A 67 12.08 -18.98 6.66
C LEU A 67 12.42 -17.57 6.22
N LEU A 68 13.42 -17.45 5.34
CA LEU A 68 13.81 -16.17 4.74
C LEU A 68 13.63 -16.24 3.22
N GLN A 69 13.10 -15.19 2.64
CA GLN A 69 12.97 -15.01 1.21
C GLN A 69 14.03 -14.03 0.70
N VAL A 70 14.75 -14.41 -0.34
CA VAL A 70 15.78 -13.57 -0.96
C VAL A 70 15.49 -13.40 -2.44
N LEU A 71 15.35 -12.16 -2.88
CA LEU A 71 15.28 -11.79 -4.29
C LEU A 71 16.61 -11.16 -4.70
N PHE A 72 17.25 -11.69 -5.74
CA PHE A 72 18.57 -11.22 -6.15
C PHE A 72 18.84 -11.46 -7.65
N HIS A 73 19.73 -10.64 -8.18
CA HIS A 73 20.27 -10.78 -9.53
C HIS A 73 21.67 -11.40 -9.50
N ARG A 74 21.94 -12.24 -10.47
CA ARG A 74 23.30 -12.63 -10.85
C ARG A 74 23.84 -11.59 -11.82
N LEU A 75 25.01 -11.01 -11.51
CA LEU A 75 25.59 -9.96 -12.36
C LEU A 75 26.32 -10.49 -13.59
N ASP A 76 26.66 -11.78 -13.59
CA ASP A 76 27.35 -12.43 -14.72
C ASP A 76 26.44 -12.66 -15.94
N ASN A 77 25.14 -12.88 -15.73
CA ASN A 77 24.21 -13.17 -16.81
C ASN A 77 22.87 -12.40 -16.71
N GLY A 78 22.71 -11.56 -15.68
CA GLY A 78 21.49 -10.77 -15.44
C GLY A 78 20.26 -11.58 -15.02
N ALA A 79 20.42 -12.87 -14.68
CA ALA A 79 19.32 -13.70 -14.22
C ALA A 79 18.81 -13.27 -12.84
N PHE A 80 17.49 -13.27 -12.66
CA PHE A 80 16.81 -12.89 -11.42
C PHE A 80 16.28 -14.12 -10.69
N TYR A 81 16.55 -14.21 -9.41
CA TYR A 81 16.23 -15.39 -8.59
C TYR A 81 15.39 -15.05 -7.37
N LYS A 82 14.49 -15.97 -7.01
CA LYS A 82 13.88 -16.07 -5.70
C LYS A 82 14.45 -17.30 -5.00
N ALA A 83 15.13 -17.10 -3.87
CA ALA A 83 15.55 -18.17 -2.99
C ALA A 83 14.73 -18.19 -1.72
N LEU A 84 14.39 -19.40 -1.26
CA LEU A 84 13.80 -19.68 0.05
C LEU A 84 14.85 -20.38 0.90
N LEU A 85 15.08 -19.87 2.12
CA LEU A 85 16.11 -20.32 3.02
C LEU A 85 15.50 -20.79 4.34
N ASP A 86 16.10 -21.84 4.94
CA ASP A 86 15.87 -22.24 6.32
C ASP A 86 16.93 -21.55 7.19
N ALA A 87 16.51 -20.57 8.00
CA ALA A 87 17.42 -19.82 8.87
C ALA A 87 18.05 -20.70 9.97
N GLY A 88 17.31 -21.69 10.48
CA GLY A 88 17.79 -22.61 11.52
C GLY A 88 18.83 -23.60 10.99
N LYS A 89 18.62 -24.15 9.81
CA LYS A 89 19.55 -25.08 9.14
C LYS A 89 20.64 -24.37 8.35
N GLN A 90 20.54 -23.06 8.17
CA GLN A 90 21.45 -22.24 7.38
C GLN A 90 21.65 -22.78 5.94
N SER A 91 20.56 -23.15 5.29
CA SER A 91 20.59 -23.80 3.97
C SER A 91 19.54 -23.24 3.02
N VAL A 92 19.83 -23.33 1.72
CA VAL A 92 18.86 -23.05 0.66
C VAL A 92 17.87 -24.21 0.56
N ILE A 93 16.58 -23.94 0.67
CA ILE A 93 15.50 -24.91 0.44
C ILE A 93 15.22 -24.97 -1.06
N SER A 94 15.12 -23.80 -1.71
CA SER A 94 14.89 -23.70 -3.15
C SER A 94 15.46 -22.40 -3.69
N ALA A 95 15.90 -22.42 -4.95
CA ALA A 95 16.27 -21.23 -5.69
C ALA A 95 15.67 -21.36 -7.10
N LYS A 96 14.76 -20.43 -7.45
CA LYS A 96 14.04 -20.45 -8.72
C LYS A 96 14.39 -19.20 -9.50
N GLU A 97 14.74 -19.39 -10.78
CA GLU A 97 14.88 -18.28 -11.71
C GLU A 97 13.51 -17.71 -12.05
N LEU A 98 13.41 -16.38 -12.04
CA LEU A 98 12.21 -15.61 -12.31
C LEU A 98 12.36 -14.79 -13.58
N PRO A 99 11.27 -14.31 -14.19
CA PRO A 99 11.34 -13.26 -15.18
C PRO A 99 12.13 -12.08 -14.66
N LYS A 100 12.96 -11.51 -15.52
CA LYS A 100 13.91 -10.44 -15.15
C LYS A 100 13.21 -9.23 -14.50
N ASP A 101 13.79 -8.72 -13.44
CA ASP A 101 13.36 -7.52 -12.70
C ASP A 101 14.49 -6.49 -12.65
N ILE A 102 14.22 -5.25 -12.18
CA ILE A 102 15.17 -4.13 -12.25
C ILE A 102 15.08 -3.26 -11.00
N GLN A 103 16.19 -2.55 -10.67
CA GLN A 103 16.25 -1.57 -9.59
C GLN A 103 16.16 -0.14 -10.12
N MET A 104 15.28 0.68 -9.51
CA MET A 104 14.98 2.04 -9.96
C MET A 104 16.07 3.06 -9.62
N ILE A 105 16.71 2.97 -8.45
CA ILE A 105 17.65 4.00 -7.93
C ILE A 105 18.86 4.21 -8.85
N GLU A 106 19.39 3.14 -9.46
CA GLU A 106 20.51 3.28 -10.40
C GLU A 106 20.12 3.91 -11.72
N MET A 107 18.84 3.85 -12.07
CA MET A 107 18.35 4.38 -13.34
C MET A 107 18.38 5.90 -13.37
N GLU A 108 18.12 6.55 -12.25
CA GLU A 108 18.21 8.01 -12.13
C GLU A 108 19.60 8.52 -12.51
N GLN A 109 20.64 7.98 -11.87
CA GLN A 109 22.02 8.38 -12.14
C GLN A 109 22.50 7.98 -13.54
N LEU A 110 22.08 6.80 -14.01
CA LEU A 110 22.37 6.37 -15.37
C LEU A 110 21.78 7.35 -16.40
N CYS A 111 20.53 7.76 -16.20
CA CYS A 111 19.84 8.71 -17.05
C CYS A 111 20.57 10.06 -17.08
N LEU A 112 20.83 10.65 -15.91
CA LEU A 112 21.49 11.95 -15.80
C LEU A 112 22.89 11.99 -16.41
N ASN A 113 23.64 10.89 -16.33
CA ASN A 113 25.02 10.82 -16.84
C ASN A 113 25.13 10.37 -18.31
N HIS A 114 24.01 10.03 -18.96
CA HIS A 114 24.06 9.52 -20.33
C HIS A 114 24.33 10.65 -21.34
N PRO A 115 25.31 10.51 -22.27
CA PRO A 115 25.71 11.60 -23.19
C PRO A 115 24.57 12.17 -24.03
N ALA A 116 23.65 11.36 -24.53
CA ALA A 116 22.50 11.81 -25.31
C ALA A 116 21.49 12.62 -24.44
N VAL A 117 21.35 12.28 -23.17
CA VAL A 117 20.52 13.04 -22.23
C VAL A 117 21.18 14.37 -21.90
N GLN A 118 22.49 14.39 -21.66
CA GLN A 118 23.25 15.62 -21.45
C GLN A 118 23.18 16.55 -22.66
N ALA A 119 23.25 16.01 -23.88
CA ALA A 119 23.07 16.79 -25.09
C ALA A 119 21.69 17.42 -25.21
N GLU A 120 20.64 16.70 -24.75
CA GLU A 120 19.28 17.23 -24.73
C GLU A 120 19.08 18.28 -23.64
N VAL A 121 19.67 18.06 -22.45
CA VAL A 121 19.70 19.06 -21.35
C VAL A 121 20.41 20.33 -21.76
N ALA A 122 21.51 20.25 -22.54
CA ALA A 122 22.25 21.42 -23.01
C ALA A 122 21.39 22.37 -23.89
N LYS A 123 20.39 21.84 -24.61
CA LYS A 123 19.44 22.65 -25.39
C LYS A 123 18.57 23.56 -24.53
N LEU A 124 18.37 23.19 -23.25
CA LEU A 124 17.59 24.00 -22.29
C LEU A 124 18.31 25.32 -21.96
N GLN A 125 19.63 25.44 -22.16
CA GLN A 125 20.43 26.64 -21.86
C GLN A 125 20.15 27.15 -20.43
N LEU A 126 20.20 26.24 -19.45
CA LEU A 126 19.86 26.53 -18.05
C LEU A 126 20.85 27.59 -17.48
N PRO A 127 20.36 28.53 -16.65
CA PRO A 127 21.23 29.47 -15.91
C PRO A 127 22.15 28.74 -14.93
N GLU A 128 23.20 29.43 -14.49
CA GLU A 128 24.10 28.93 -13.45
C GLU A 128 23.31 28.60 -12.16
N GLY A 129 23.57 27.44 -11.56
CA GLY A 129 22.91 26.96 -10.36
C GLY A 129 21.59 26.21 -10.61
N VAL A 130 21.05 26.24 -11.83
CA VAL A 130 19.86 25.47 -12.21
C VAL A 130 20.29 24.15 -12.83
N THR A 131 19.69 23.05 -12.36
CA THR A 131 20.03 21.68 -12.77
C THR A 131 18.80 20.89 -13.22
N VAL A 132 18.96 19.60 -13.49
CA VAL A 132 17.87 18.69 -13.79
C VAL A 132 17.91 17.46 -12.89
N CYS A 133 16.74 16.90 -12.62
CA CYS A 133 16.57 15.58 -12.02
C CYS A 133 15.60 14.75 -12.86
N ASN A 134 15.41 13.48 -12.48
CA ASN A 134 14.38 12.66 -13.12
C ASN A 134 13.76 11.67 -12.14
N ASP A 135 12.51 11.31 -12.43
CA ASP A 135 11.80 10.20 -11.80
C ASP A 135 11.79 9.01 -12.76
N PRO A 136 12.51 7.93 -12.47
CA PRO A 136 12.43 6.70 -13.25
C PRO A 136 11.12 5.98 -12.95
N TRP A 137 10.28 5.80 -13.97
CA TRP A 137 9.03 5.03 -13.87
C TRP A 137 9.18 3.65 -14.50
N ILE A 138 8.65 2.64 -13.85
CA ILE A 138 8.48 1.32 -14.45
C ILE A 138 7.63 1.49 -15.72
N TYR A 139 8.17 1.04 -16.85
CA TYR A 139 7.49 1.19 -18.13
C TYR A 139 6.22 0.33 -18.17
N GLY A 140 5.07 0.97 -18.39
CA GLY A 140 3.82 0.25 -18.62
C GLY A 140 3.85 -0.43 -20.00
N THR A 141 3.36 -1.68 -20.07
CA THR A 141 3.42 -2.47 -21.30
C THR A 141 2.17 -2.27 -22.14
N ASP A 142 2.28 -1.52 -23.22
CA ASP A 142 1.26 -1.37 -24.28
C ASP A 142 1.49 -2.31 -25.48
N ASP A 143 2.69 -2.87 -25.61
CA ASP A 143 3.04 -3.91 -26.60
C ASP A 143 3.19 -5.28 -25.92
N PRO A 144 2.32 -6.28 -26.23
CA PRO A 144 2.44 -7.62 -25.67
C PRO A 144 3.72 -8.36 -26.11
N LYS A 145 4.40 -7.91 -27.17
CA LYS A 145 5.65 -8.48 -27.64
C LYS A 145 6.89 -7.89 -26.98
N GLU A 146 6.75 -6.74 -26.28
CA GLU A 146 7.88 -6.13 -25.59
C GLU A 146 8.34 -7.02 -24.43
N THR A 147 9.59 -7.42 -24.48
CA THR A 147 10.23 -8.31 -23.48
C THR A 147 11.36 -7.63 -22.73
N ARG A 148 11.81 -6.44 -23.18
CA ARG A 148 12.84 -5.67 -22.49
C ARG A 148 12.27 -5.08 -21.20
N ARG A 149 13.12 -4.90 -20.22
CA ARG A 149 12.77 -4.21 -18.97
C ARG A 149 13.07 -2.73 -19.13
N LEU A 150 12.02 -1.96 -19.39
CA LEU A 150 12.15 -0.54 -19.73
C LEU A 150 11.81 0.36 -18.53
N PHE A 151 12.49 1.51 -18.49
CA PHE A 151 12.17 2.65 -17.64
C PHE A 151 11.89 3.87 -18.49
N GLN A 152 10.85 4.60 -18.15
CA GLN A 152 10.54 5.93 -18.65
C GLN A 152 11.00 6.93 -17.61
N CYS A 153 12.01 7.76 -17.93
CA CYS A 153 12.54 8.76 -17.00
C CYS A 153 11.86 10.11 -17.27
N TYR A 154 10.94 10.53 -16.43
CA TYR A 154 10.34 11.86 -16.53
C TYR A 154 11.32 12.87 -15.95
N MET A 155 11.68 13.88 -16.77
CA MET A 155 12.70 14.88 -16.45
C MET A 155 12.04 16.14 -15.88
N TYR A 156 12.73 16.73 -14.91
CA TYR A 156 12.31 17.99 -14.26
C TYR A 156 13.50 18.92 -14.11
N ILE A 157 13.22 20.24 -14.11
CA ILE A 157 14.24 21.26 -13.81
C ILE A 157 14.24 21.50 -12.29
N VAL A 158 15.43 21.57 -11.71
CA VAL A 158 15.65 21.94 -10.32
C VAL A 158 16.07 23.41 -10.32
N ALA A 159 15.11 24.29 -10.07
CA ALA A 159 15.27 25.73 -10.25
C ALA A 159 16.08 26.42 -9.15
N THR A 160 16.31 25.76 -8.02
CA THR A 160 17.11 26.24 -6.88
C THR A 160 17.83 25.05 -6.23
N ASP A 161 18.95 25.30 -5.57
CA ASP A 161 19.73 24.32 -4.81
C ASP A 161 19.13 23.97 -3.43
N HIS A 162 17.97 24.51 -3.09
CA HIS A 162 17.29 24.22 -1.85
C HIS A 162 16.86 22.75 -1.81
N PRO A 163 17.13 21.99 -0.71
CA PRO A 163 16.89 20.56 -0.64
C PRO A 163 15.40 20.17 -0.75
N GLN A 164 14.48 21.09 -0.49
CA GLN A 164 13.04 20.92 -0.64
C GLN A 164 12.46 21.70 -1.83
N ASN A 165 13.26 21.98 -2.86
CA ASN A 165 12.76 22.54 -4.10
C ASN A 165 11.68 21.64 -4.71
N ASN A 166 10.59 22.26 -5.17
CA ASN A 166 9.52 21.54 -5.88
C ASN A 166 9.83 21.42 -7.37
N GLN A 167 10.55 20.37 -7.77
CA GLN A 167 10.85 20.09 -9.18
C GLN A 167 9.60 19.82 -10.02
N TYR A 168 8.49 19.37 -9.41
CA TYR A 168 7.25 19.10 -10.14
C TYR A 168 6.57 20.35 -10.67
N SER A 169 7.00 21.54 -10.27
CA SER A 169 6.56 22.81 -10.86
C SER A 169 7.25 23.15 -12.20
N THR A 170 8.26 22.37 -12.61
CA THR A 170 9.07 22.63 -13.79
C THR A 170 9.38 21.36 -14.60
N PRO A 171 8.35 20.63 -15.11
CA PRO A 171 8.56 19.43 -15.91
C PRO A 171 9.18 19.75 -17.28
N CYS A 172 10.10 18.90 -17.73
CA CYS A 172 10.70 18.99 -19.07
C CYS A 172 9.79 18.37 -20.14
N LYS A 173 9.97 18.79 -21.40
CA LYS A 173 9.21 18.28 -22.56
C LYS A 173 9.82 17.03 -23.21
N PHE A 174 10.75 16.37 -22.54
CA PHE A 174 11.36 15.13 -23.03
C PHE A 174 11.51 14.11 -21.90
N SER A 175 11.53 12.85 -22.28
CA SER A 175 11.61 11.72 -21.35
C SER A 175 12.39 10.58 -21.99
N PRO A 176 13.62 10.31 -21.52
CA PRO A 176 14.41 9.19 -22.02
C PRO A 176 13.83 7.85 -21.60
N VAL A 177 13.93 6.85 -22.48
CA VAL A 177 13.55 5.46 -22.20
C VAL A 177 14.80 4.58 -22.22
N PHE A 178 15.07 3.92 -21.11
CA PHE A 178 16.21 3.03 -20.93
C PHE A 178 15.81 1.57 -20.82
N ASP A 179 16.65 0.69 -21.35
CA ASP A 179 16.64 -0.74 -21.01
C ASP A 179 17.42 -0.95 -19.71
N GLY A 180 16.74 -1.37 -18.67
CA GLY A 180 17.31 -1.55 -17.34
C GLY A 180 18.32 -2.69 -17.25
N LEU A 181 18.34 -3.65 -18.20
CA LEU A 181 19.31 -4.75 -18.22
C LEU A 181 20.60 -4.34 -18.92
N THR A 182 20.45 -3.84 -20.16
CA THR A 182 21.61 -3.44 -20.99
C THR A 182 22.16 -2.08 -20.59
N LYS A 183 21.39 -1.29 -19.83
CA LYS A 183 21.73 0.09 -19.44
C LYS A 183 21.85 1.04 -20.63
N GLN A 184 21.27 0.69 -21.77
CA GLN A 184 21.30 1.48 -22.98
C GLN A 184 20.08 2.38 -23.10
N LEU A 185 20.27 3.58 -23.64
CA LEU A 185 19.17 4.42 -24.08
C LEU A 185 18.49 3.76 -25.28
N VAL A 186 17.19 3.49 -25.16
CA VAL A 186 16.38 2.89 -26.22
C VAL A 186 15.88 3.96 -27.19
N ARG A 187 15.42 5.10 -26.63
CA ARG A 187 14.94 6.25 -27.38
C ARG A 187 14.75 7.47 -26.47
N MET A 188 14.57 8.62 -27.08
CA MET A 188 14.11 9.84 -26.44
C MET A 188 12.66 10.09 -26.85
N ASP A 189 11.74 10.09 -25.87
CA ASP A 189 10.35 10.48 -26.12
C ASP A 189 10.20 11.98 -25.89
N TYR A 190 9.66 12.72 -26.86
CA TYR A 190 9.20 14.09 -26.65
C TYR A 190 7.76 14.07 -26.16
N LEU A 191 7.46 14.93 -25.19
CA LEU A 191 6.21 14.91 -24.48
C LEU A 191 5.23 15.93 -25.08
N PRO A 192 3.97 15.55 -25.38
CA PRO A 192 2.98 16.52 -25.81
C PRO A 192 2.66 17.48 -24.66
N SER A 193 2.77 18.78 -24.94
CA SER A 193 2.62 19.86 -23.97
C SER A 193 1.48 20.84 -24.29
N GLY A 194 0.74 20.60 -25.36
CA GLY A 194 -0.44 21.38 -25.75
C GLY A 194 -1.75 20.67 -25.42
N SER A 195 -2.82 21.13 -26.05
CA SER A 195 -4.16 20.52 -25.98
C SER A 195 -4.35 19.35 -26.96
N ASP A 196 -3.32 18.97 -27.70
CA ASP A 196 -3.30 17.88 -28.68
C ASP A 196 -2.15 16.89 -28.45
N VAL A 197 -1.85 16.05 -29.43
CA VAL A 197 -0.78 15.04 -29.38
C VAL A 197 0.55 15.52 -29.96
N GLN A 198 0.65 16.77 -30.40
CA GLN A 198 1.85 17.28 -31.02
C GLN A 198 2.95 17.47 -29.98
N THR A 199 4.18 17.18 -30.42
CA THR A 199 5.39 17.33 -29.61
C THR A 199 6.29 18.36 -30.24
N THR A 200 7.06 19.07 -29.42
CA THR A 200 8.05 20.03 -29.87
C THR A 200 9.44 19.56 -29.43
N GLU A 201 10.46 19.91 -30.23
CA GLU A 201 11.84 19.71 -29.78
C GLU A 201 12.13 20.58 -28.57
N THR A 202 13.14 20.17 -27.79
CA THR A 202 13.59 20.91 -26.60
C THR A 202 14.06 22.32 -27.01
N GLN A 203 13.49 23.31 -26.35
CA GLN A 203 13.80 24.73 -26.52
C GLN A 203 14.52 25.27 -25.28
N PRO A 204 15.26 26.40 -25.42
CA PRO A 204 15.82 27.08 -24.26
C PRO A 204 14.75 27.34 -23.20
N TRP A 205 15.08 27.00 -21.95
CA TRP A 205 14.16 27.16 -20.84
C TRP A 205 13.94 28.64 -20.54
N LYS A 206 12.68 29.01 -20.41
CA LYS A 206 12.30 30.34 -19.93
C LYS A 206 11.95 30.22 -18.46
N PRO A 207 12.62 30.91 -17.54
CA PRO A 207 12.26 30.89 -16.13
C PRO A 207 10.80 31.22 -15.91
N VAL A 208 10.15 30.38 -15.10
CA VAL A 208 8.76 30.56 -14.66
C VAL A 208 8.75 30.67 -13.15
N GLU A 209 7.72 31.30 -12.60
CA GLU A 209 7.50 31.30 -11.17
C GLU A 209 7.22 29.86 -10.72
N THR A 210 8.06 29.38 -9.77
CA THR A 210 7.94 28.03 -9.26
C THR A 210 6.98 28.00 -8.07
N ILE A 211 6.11 27.00 -8.05
CA ILE A 211 5.20 26.77 -6.91
C ILE A 211 5.96 25.97 -5.86
N GLN A 212 6.22 26.59 -4.71
CA GLN A 212 6.94 25.99 -3.61
C GLN A 212 6.00 25.62 -2.46
N TYR A 213 6.39 24.63 -1.62
CA TYR A 213 5.62 24.16 -0.47
C TYR A 213 6.42 24.24 0.86
N ALA A 214 7.76 24.32 0.78
CA ALA A 214 8.59 24.45 1.96
C ALA A 214 8.44 25.84 2.57
N HIS A 215 8.28 25.89 3.91
CA HIS A 215 7.93 27.12 4.65
C HIS A 215 8.91 28.29 4.45
N ASP A 216 10.17 28.00 4.21
CA ASP A 216 11.26 28.97 3.97
C ASP A 216 11.38 29.39 2.49
N LEU A 217 10.66 28.72 1.59
CA LEU A 217 10.55 29.07 0.18
C LEU A 217 9.23 29.77 -0.18
N LEU A 218 8.27 29.85 0.76
CA LEU A 218 6.99 30.50 0.54
C LEU A 218 7.17 32.03 0.51
N GLN A 219 6.49 32.70 -0.42
CA GLN A 219 6.47 34.16 -0.50
C GLN A 219 5.56 34.77 0.57
N GLU A 220 4.49 34.07 0.94
CA GLU A 220 3.55 34.53 1.97
C GLU A 220 3.94 34.01 3.36
N PRO A 221 3.72 34.82 4.42
CA PRO A 221 4.02 34.37 5.77
C PRO A 221 3.11 33.23 6.19
N LEU A 222 3.65 32.32 7.00
CA LEU A 222 2.89 31.25 7.61
C LEU A 222 1.79 31.82 8.53
N ARG A 223 0.70 31.06 8.64
CA ARG A 223 -0.38 31.37 9.59
C ARG A 223 0.12 31.28 11.04
N THR A 224 -0.18 32.28 11.84
CA THR A 224 0.23 32.37 13.26
C THR A 224 -0.96 32.49 14.21
N ASP A 225 -2.19 32.37 13.70
CA ASP A 225 -3.44 32.55 14.43
C ASP A 225 -3.86 31.31 15.25
N LEU A 226 -3.22 30.15 15.05
CA LEU A 226 -3.47 28.95 15.85
C LEU A 226 -2.64 28.95 17.14
N LYS A 227 -3.32 28.71 18.25
CA LYS A 227 -2.66 28.50 19.54
C LYS A 227 -2.12 27.09 19.66
N PRO A 228 -1.05 26.86 20.44
CA PRO A 228 -0.50 25.54 20.67
C PRO A 228 -1.55 24.55 21.20
N TYR A 229 -1.56 23.34 20.64
CA TYR A 229 -2.37 22.22 21.10
C TYR A 229 -1.44 21.14 21.65
N ILE A 230 -1.69 20.71 22.90
CA ILE A 230 -0.83 19.74 23.60
C ILE A 230 -1.67 18.53 23.99
N VAL A 231 -1.17 17.35 23.68
CA VAL A 231 -1.72 16.06 24.12
C VAL A 231 -0.83 15.52 25.23
N GLN A 232 -1.41 15.30 26.42
CA GLN A 232 -0.68 14.79 27.59
C GLN A 232 -1.41 13.61 28.23
N GLN A 233 -0.63 12.61 28.64
CA GLN A 233 -1.06 11.47 29.44
C GLN A 233 -0.17 11.43 30.72
N PRO A 234 -0.54 12.15 31.79
CA PRO A 234 0.34 12.36 32.97
C PRO A 234 0.73 11.05 33.68
N HIS A 235 -0.07 10.01 33.51
CA HIS A 235 0.18 8.69 34.12
C HIS A 235 0.71 7.65 33.11
N GLY A 236 1.14 8.09 31.93
CA GLY A 236 1.59 7.23 30.83
C GLY A 236 0.47 6.73 29.94
N ALA A 237 0.82 5.94 28.93
CA ALA A 237 -0.13 5.30 28.03
C ALA A 237 -0.91 4.18 28.72
N SER A 238 -2.11 3.87 28.20
CA SER A 238 -2.92 2.75 28.68
C SER A 238 -2.65 1.45 27.91
N PHE A 239 -1.68 1.44 26.99
CA PHE A 239 -1.23 0.25 26.29
C PHE A 239 0.07 -0.28 26.89
N ASP A 240 0.24 -1.61 26.80
CA ASP A 240 1.48 -2.29 27.10
C ASP A 240 2.07 -2.90 25.83
N VAL A 241 3.42 -2.90 25.72
CA VAL A 241 4.13 -3.47 24.58
C VAL A 241 5.24 -4.38 25.04
N GLU A 242 5.14 -5.66 24.67
CA GLU A 242 6.16 -6.67 24.91
C GLU A 242 6.73 -7.15 23.56
N GLY A 243 7.95 -6.71 23.22
CA GLY A 243 8.51 -6.90 21.88
C GLY A 243 7.63 -6.24 20.82
N ASN A 244 7.01 -7.05 19.97
CA ASN A 244 6.06 -6.60 18.95
C ASN A 244 4.59 -6.87 19.32
N VAL A 245 4.31 -7.38 20.51
CA VAL A 245 2.95 -7.62 20.99
C VAL A 245 2.43 -6.39 21.70
N VAL A 246 1.26 -5.93 21.28
CA VAL A 246 0.53 -4.80 21.87
C VAL A 246 -0.69 -5.34 22.61
N SER A 247 -0.89 -4.85 23.82
CA SER A 247 -2.10 -5.08 24.62
C SER A 247 -2.69 -3.73 25.01
N TRP A 248 -3.99 -3.52 24.71
CA TRP A 248 -4.71 -2.31 25.06
C TRP A 248 -6.18 -2.61 25.30
N GLN A 249 -6.65 -2.32 26.50
CA GLN A 249 -8.02 -2.65 26.90
C GLN A 249 -8.28 -4.16 26.69
N LYS A 250 -9.25 -4.52 25.85
CA LYS A 250 -9.53 -5.91 25.47
C LYS A 250 -8.80 -6.38 24.20
N TRP A 251 -8.09 -5.49 23.54
CA TRP A 251 -7.33 -5.79 22.32
C TRP A 251 -5.97 -6.40 22.65
N ARG A 252 -5.55 -7.38 21.85
CA ARG A 252 -4.19 -7.89 21.81
C ARG A 252 -3.88 -8.29 20.38
N PHE A 253 -2.72 -7.86 19.87
CA PHE A 253 -2.23 -8.15 18.52
C PHE A 253 -0.72 -8.03 18.44
N ARG A 254 -0.15 -8.52 17.33
CA ARG A 254 1.28 -8.37 17.04
C ARG A 254 1.47 -7.41 15.88
N VAL A 255 2.38 -6.45 16.03
CA VAL A 255 2.82 -5.53 14.98
C VAL A 255 3.93 -6.20 14.18
N GLY A 256 3.72 -6.35 12.88
CA GLY A 256 4.71 -6.82 11.92
C GLY A 256 5.14 -5.72 10.98
N PHE A 257 6.29 -5.93 10.35
CA PHE A 257 6.82 -5.05 9.32
C PHE A 257 7.58 -5.87 8.28
N ASN A 258 7.31 -5.62 7.01
CA ASN A 258 8.05 -6.21 5.90
C ASN A 258 8.34 -5.16 4.82
N SER A 259 9.31 -5.42 3.97
CA SER A 259 9.77 -4.48 2.95
C SER A 259 8.68 -4.14 1.91
N ARG A 260 7.67 -4.99 1.69
CA ARG A 260 6.67 -4.80 0.63
C ARG A 260 5.42 -4.05 1.13
N GLU A 261 4.78 -4.55 2.18
CA GLU A 261 3.53 -3.99 2.68
C GLU A 261 3.76 -2.93 3.78
N GLY A 262 4.97 -2.92 4.37
CA GLY A 262 5.24 -2.13 5.56
C GLY A 262 4.55 -2.72 6.78
N LEU A 263 3.63 -1.98 7.38
CA LEU A 263 2.86 -2.37 8.56
C LEU A 263 1.89 -3.52 8.27
N VAL A 264 1.98 -4.56 9.09
CA VAL A 264 1.05 -5.71 9.09
C VAL A 264 0.60 -5.97 10.53
N ILE A 265 -0.68 -6.23 10.73
CA ILE A 265 -1.24 -6.65 12.02
C ILE A 265 -1.47 -8.17 11.98
N TYR A 266 -0.92 -8.89 12.96
CA TYR A 266 -1.08 -10.32 13.11
C TYR A 266 -1.79 -10.69 14.41
N ASN A 267 -2.51 -11.81 14.40
CA ASN A 267 -3.13 -12.44 15.56
C ASN A 267 -3.96 -11.48 16.40
N LEU A 268 -4.83 -10.74 15.73
CA LEU A 268 -5.70 -9.78 16.38
C LEU A 268 -6.80 -10.49 17.17
N THR A 269 -6.85 -10.20 18.47
CA THR A 269 -7.84 -10.72 19.39
C THR A 269 -8.56 -9.61 20.14
N TYR A 270 -9.81 -9.85 20.54
CA TYR A 270 -10.59 -8.98 21.41
C TYR A 270 -11.22 -9.81 22.53
N ASP A 271 -10.99 -9.43 23.78
CA ASP A 271 -11.45 -10.15 24.97
C ASP A 271 -11.06 -11.64 24.96
N GLY A 272 -9.83 -11.94 24.54
CA GLY A 272 -9.31 -13.29 24.39
C GLY A 272 -9.83 -14.10 23.20
N ARG A 273 -10.75 -13.56 22.41
CA ARG A 273 -11.32 -14.21 21.22
C ARG A 273 -10.56 -13.80 19.96
N ASN A 274 -10.32 -14.73 19.06
CA ASN A 274 -9.73 -14.44 17.76
C ASN A 274 -10.70 -13.61 16.89
N VAL A 275 -10.14 -12.63 16.16
CA VAL A 275 -10.88 -11.76 15.24
C VAL A 275 -10.27 -11.84 13.84
N PHE A 276 -8.99 -11.50 13.70
CA PHE A 276 -8.25 -11.60 12.45
C PHE A 276 -6.88 -12.25 12.65
N TYR A 277 -6.54 -13.14 11.73
CA TYR A 277 -5.21 -13.72 11.64
C TYR A 277 -4.20 -12.71 11.09
N ARG A 278 -4.60 -11.95 10.04
CA ARG A 278 -3.75 -10.99 9.37
C ARG A 278 -4.56 -9.85 8.74
N LEU A 279 -4.06 -8.60 8.89
CA LEU A 279 -4.58 -7.39 8.22
C LEU A 279 -3.43 -6.63 7.58
N SER A 280 -3.58 -6.21 6.33
CA SER A 280 -2.56 -5.41 5.62
C SER A 280 -3.12 -4.62 4.45
N VAL A 281 -2.36 -3.62 4.01
CA VAL A 281 -2.51 -3.01 2.68
C VAL A 281 -1.72 -3.85 1.69
N SER A 282 -2.42 -4.63 0.89
CA SER A 282 -1.78 -5.68 0.08
C SER A 282 -1.31 -5.21 -1.29
N GLU A 283 -1.93 -4.18 -1.84
CA GLU A 283 -1.52 -3.58 -3.11
C GLU A 283 -2.08 -2.17 -3.26
N MET A 284 -1.41 -1.39 -4.09
CA MET A 284 -1.86 -0.09 -4.53
C MET A 284 -1.48 0.14 -5.98
N THR A 285 -2.38 0.75 -6.77
CA THR A 285 -2.07 1.20 -8.13
C THR A 285 -2.54 2.64 -8.36
N VAL A 286 -1.75 3.38 -9.15
CA VAL A 286 -2.04 4.76 -9.53
C VAL A 286 -2.08 4.86 -11.05
N PRO A 287 -3.23 4.60 -11.69
CA PRO A 287 -3.42 4.80 -13.13
C PRO A 287 -3.68 6.27 -13.44
N TYR A 288 -3.03 6.80 -14.49
CA TYR A 288 -3.21 8.15 -15.00
C TYR A 288 -4.15 8.18 -16.20
N GLY A 289 -4.94 9.23 -16.32
CA GLY A 289 -6.02 9.35 -17.31
C GLY A 289 -5.64 10.06 -18.61
N ASP A 290 -4.40 10.51 -18.79
CA ASP A 290 -3.96 11.17 -20.03
C ASP A 290 -3.78 10.11 -21.15
N PRO A 291 -4.58 10.13 -22.23
CA PRO A 291 -4.54 9.11 -23.26
C PRO A 291 -3.39 9.28 -24.27
N ARG A 292 -2.67 10.40 -24.21
CA ARG A 292 -1.61 10.73 -25.19
C ARG A 292 -0.35 9.89 -24.92
N ALA A 293 0.35 9.50 -25.97
CA ALA A 293 1.66 8.86 -25.84
C ALA A 293 2.71 9.90 -25.38
N PRO A 294 3.61 9.58 -24.44
CA PRO A 294 3.76 8.30 -23.74
C PRO A 294 2.96 8.17 -22.44
N TYR A 295 2.17 9.21 -22.06
CA TYR A 295 1.46 9.29 -20.78
C TYR A 295 0.45 8.15 -20.57
N HIS A 296 -0.15 7.61 -21.63
CA HIS A 296 -1.08 6.48 -21.57
C HIS A 296 -0.51 5.23 -20.89
N ARG A 297 0.83 5.13 -20.76
CA ARG A 297 1.51 4.03 -20.06
C ARG A 297 1.75 4.31 -18.58
N LYS A 298 1.52 5.55 -18.11
CA LYS A 298 1.84 5.95 -16.75
C LYS A 298 0.90 5.29 -15.75
N GLN A 299 1.40 4.29 -15.06
CA GLN A 299 0.70 3.55 -14.01
C GLN A 299 1.70 2.98 -13.02
N ALA A 300 1.54 3.30 -11.75
CA ALA A 300 2.35 2.75 -10.65
C ALA A 300 1.64 1.55 -9.99
N PHE A 301 2.45 0.65 -9.40
CA PHE A 301 2.04 -0.36 -8.44
C PHE A 301 2.93 -0.19 -7.21
N ASP A 302 2.54 0.70 -6.31
CA ASP A 302 3.46 1.23 -5.28
C ASP A 302 3.87 0.18 -4.24
N VAL A 303 3.04 -0.81 -3.97
CA VAL A 303 3.39 -1.95 -3.11
C VAL A 303 4.24 -2.97 -3.87
N GLY A 304 3.81 -3.34 -5.08
CA GLY A 304 4.46 -4.41 -5.85
C GLY A 304 5.76 -4.00 -6.53
N ASP A 305 5.81 -2.80 -7.10
CA ASP A 305 6.97 -2.30 -7.85
C ASP A 305 8.05 -1.74 -6.91
N VAL A 306 7.67 -1.02 -5.86
CA VAL A 306 8.58 -0.34 -4.94
C VAL A 306 8.59 -0.99 -3.56
N GLY A 307 7.44 -1.01 -2.89
CA GLY A 307 7.26 -1.52 -1.54
C GLY A 307 7.14 -0.40 -0.49
N PHE A 308 6.02 -0.38 0.23
CA PHE A 308 5.74 0.60 1.28
C PHE A 308 6.72 0.52 2.45
N GLY A 309 7.21 -0.69 2.79
CA GLY A 309 8.21 -0.82 3.84
C GLY A 309 9.59 -0.32 3.43
N ILE A 310 9.94 -0.37 2.12
CA ILE A 310 11.20 0.20 1.62
C ILE A 310 11.18 1.73 1.72
N THR A 311 10.02 2.34 1.53
CA THR A 311 9.81 3.79 1.49
C THR A 311 9.20 4.35 2.78
N ALA A 312 9.14 3.53 3.83
CA ALA A 312 8.62 3.95 5.14
C ALA A 312 9.47 5.09 5.73
N ASN A 313 8.79 6.12 6.24
CA ASN A 313 9.41 7.28 6.83
C ASN A 313 9.83 7.02 8.28
N GLN A 314 10.90 7.70 8.72
CA GLN A 314 11.22 7.84 10.12
C GLN A 314 10.26 8.85 10.76
N LEU A 315 9.41 8.38 11.66
CA LEU A 315 8.41 9.18 12.34
C LEU A 315 8.99 9.92 13.55
N SER A 316 8.45 11.10 13.83
CA SER A 316 8.88 11.93 14.95
C SER A 316 7.72 12.54 15.73
N LEU A 317 7.91 12.65 17.06
CA LEU A 317 6.96 13.28 17.96
C LEU A 317 6.83 14.76 17.65
N GLY A 318 5.60 15.23 17.54
CA GLY A 318 5.26 16.63 17.28
C GLY A 318 5.08 16.95 15.80
N CYS A 319 5.62 16.11 14.90
CA CYS A 319 5.40 16.21 13.46
C CYS A 319 4.35 15.20 13.00
N ASP A 320 4.65 13.92 13.13
CA ASP A 320 3.84 12.82 12.58
C ASP A 320 2.81 12.28 13.57
N CYS A 321 3.10 12.38 14.85
CA CYS A 321 2.28 11.87 15.94
C CYS A 321 2.33 12.79 17.17
N LEU A 322 1.25 12.77 17.97
CA LEU A 322 1.12 13.53 19.21
C LEU A 322 0.83 12.61 20.40
N GLY A 323 1.23 13.05 21.60
CA GLY A 323 0.96 12.36 22.85
C GLY A 323 2.08 11.42 23.31
N HIS A 324 1.72 10.36 24.01
CA HIS A 324 2.65 9.34 24.49
C HIS A 324 2.80 8.25 23.43
N ILE A 325 3.99 8.12 22.85
CA ILE A 325 4.20 7.31 21.65
C ILE A 325 5.18 6.18 21.90
N LYS A 326 4.85 4.99 21.42
CA LYS A 326 5.78 3.87 21.22
C LYS A 326 6.09 3.77 19.73
N TYR A 327 7.37 3.74 19.39
CA TYR A 327 7.83 3.49 18.02
C TYR A 327 8.30 2.05 17.85
N PHE A 328 8.16 1.54 16.62
CA PHE A 328 8.76 0.28 16.19
C PHE A 328 9.69 0.57 15.01
N ASP A 329 10.83 -0.12 15.03
CA ASP A 329 11.82 -0.06 13.98
C ASP A 329 11.58 -1.13 12.92
N GLY A 330 12.09 -0.88 11.71
CA GLY A 330 12.18 -1.84 10.63
C GLY A 330 13.62 -2.06 10.17
N TYR A 331 13.81 -3.09 9.35
CA TYR A 331 15.07 -3.35 8.67
C TYR A 331 14.81 -3.75 7.24
N ARG A 332 15.72 -3.37 6.33
CA ARG A 332 15.75 -3.83 4.95
C ARG A 332 17.19 -4.14 4.53
N SER A 333 17.36 -4.85 3.42
CA SER A 333 18.68 -5.02 2.84
C SER A 333 19.03 -3.91 1.85
N ASP A 334 20.31 -3.58 1.75
CA ASP A 334 20.84 -2.85 0.61
C ASP A 334 21.10 -3.78 -0.58
N SER A 335 21.57 -3.23 -1.70
CA SER A 335 21.88 -3.99 -2.91
C SER A 335 23.07 -4.95 -2.76
N LYS A 336 23.87 -4.81 -1.70
CA LYS A 336 25.00 -5.69 -1.35
C LYS A 336 24.61 -6.77 -0.34
N GLY A 337 23.36 -6.74 0.16
CA GLY A 337 22.86 -7.65 1.18
C GLY A 337 23.25 -7.26 2.61
N ASN A 338 23.62 -5.99 2.85
CA ASN A 338 23.84 -5.49 4.20
C ASN A 338 22.52 -4.99 4.79
N PRO A 339 22.34 -5.11 6.13
CA PRO A 339 21.16 -4.56 6.79
C PRO A 339 21.20 -3.04 6.86
N ILE A 340 20.07 -2.40 6.52
CA ILE A 340 19.81 -0.98 6.73
C ILE A 340 18.76 -0.87 7.83
N HIS A 341 19.07 -0.11 8.88
CA HIS A 341 18.14 0.22 9.94
C HIS A 341 17.16 1.31 9.49
N LEU A 342 15.90 1.08 9.72
CA LEU A 342 14.81 2.02 9.47
C LEU A 342 14.19 2.37 10.85
N PRO A 343 14.64 3.45 11.50
CA PRO A 343 14.17 3.79 12.83
C PRO A 343 12.75 4.37 12.78
N ASN A 344 11.94 4.06 13.81
CA ASN A 344 10.62 4.66 14.04
C ASN A 344 9.67 4.59 12.83
N VAL A 345 9.63 3.48 12.11
CA VAL A 345 8.78 3.37 10.89
C VAL A 345 7.30 3.17 11.20
N ILE A 346 6.97 2.79 12.42
CA ILE A 346 5.59 2.66 12.91
C ILE A 346 5.48 3.38 14.24
N CYS A 347 4.43 4.18 14.42
CA CYS A 347 4.07 4.73 15.73
C CYS A 347 2.77 4.13 16.26
N LEU A 348 2.74 3.97 17.58
CA LEU A 348 1.60 3.53 18.37
C LEU A 348 1.29 4.60 19.39
N HIS A 349 0.05 5.09 19.41
CA HIS A 349 -0.40 6.10 20.36
C HIS A 349 -1.91 6.01 20.61
N GLU A 350 -2.36 6.67 21.67
CA GLU A 350 -3.80 6.83 21.95
C GLU A 350 -4.25 8.21 21.48
N GLN A 351 -5.52 8.28 21.04
CA GLN A 351 -6.18 9.55 20.74
C GLN A 351 -7.61 9.58 21.30
N ASP A 352 -8.13 10.78 21.51
CA ASP A 352 -9.54 11.03 21.80
C ASP A 352 -10.28 11.34 20.48
N ASN A 353 -11.34 10.59 20.19
CA ASN A 353 -12.18 10.79 19.00
C ASN A 353 -13.62 11.20 19.39
N GLY A 354 -13.77 12.06 20.36
CA GLY A 354 -15.05 12.62 20.75
C GLY A 354 -15.93 11.67 21.56
N LEU A 355 -17.20 11.64 21.22
CA LEU A 355 -18.20 10.86 21.95
C LEU A 355 -18.39 9.49 21.32
N GLN A 356 -18.27 8.41 22.12
CA GLN A 356 -18.64 7.06 21.71
C GLN A 356 -20.11 6.77 22.01
N HIS A 357 -20.58 7.23 23.19
CA HIS A 357 -21.97 7.08 23.59
C HIS A 357 -22.45 8.31 24.34
N LYS A 358 -23.68 8.73 24.08
CA LYS A 358 -24.39 9.72 24.88
C LYS A 358 -25.88 9.41 24.87
N HIS A 359 -26.48 9.43 26.06
CA HIS A 359 -27.92 9.44 26.23
C HIS A 359 -28.31 10.46 27.31
N THR A 360 -29.24 11.34 26.99
CA THR A 360 -29.85 12.26 27.96
C THR A 360 -31.31 11.83 28.14
N ASN A 361 -31.66 11.48 29.37
CA ASN A 361 -33.04 11.17 29.72
C ASN A 361 -33.86 12.47 29.67
N TYR A 362 -34.76 12.58 28.68
CA TYR A 362 -35.53 13.80 28.46
C TYR A 362 -36.47 14.17 29.62
N ARG A 363 -36.85 13.21 30.47
CA ARG A 363 -37.71 13.44 31.65
C ARG A 363 -36.96 13.99 32.84
N SER A 364 -35.74 13.49 33.08
CA SER A 364 -34.94 13.85 34.25
C SER A 364 -33.81 14.84 33.96
N GLY A 365 -33.45 14.99 32.68
CA GLY A 365 -32.28 15.75 32.24
C GLY A 365 -30.94 15.08 32.53
N ALA A 366 -30.94 13.90 33.17
CA ALA A 366 -29.70 13.17 33.49
C ALA A 366 -29.06 12.60 32.21
N ALA A 367 -27.74 12.74 32.07
CA ALA A 367 -26.97 12.29 30.92
C ALA A 367 -25.90 11.26 31.31
N THR A 368 -25.81 10.21 30.50
CA THR A 368 -24.66 9.30 30.49
C THR A 368 -23.80 9.58 29.27
N VAL A 369 -22.49 9.73 29.47
CA VAL A 369 -21.54 10.08 28.42
C VAL A 369 -20.32 9.18 28.52
N VAL A 370 -19.87 8.64 27.38
CA VAL A 370 -18.62 7.89 27.24
C VAL A 370 -17.79 8.50 26.12
N ARG A 371 -16.50 8.78 26.40
CA ARG A 371 -15.54 9.25 25.40
C ARG A 371 -15.06 8.10 24.53
N ASN A 372 -14.82 8.38 23.25
CA ASN A 372 -14.22 7.42 22.31
C ASN A 372 -12.68 7.52 22.39
N ARG A 373 -12.08 6.70 23.28
CA ARG A 373 -10.64 6.52 23.29
C ARG A 373 -10.27 5.51 22.22
N GLN A 374 -9.28 5.83 21.40
CA GLN A 374 -8.79 4.99 20.33
C GLN A 374 -7.30 4.69 20.47
N LEU A 375 -6.88 3.50 20.04
CA LEU A 375 -5.49 3.14 19.85
C LEU A 375 -5.19 3.19 18.36
N VAL A 376 -4.12 3.90 17.98
CA VAL A 376 -3.70 4.11 16.60
C VAL A 376 -2.35 3.44 16.38
N VAL A 377 -2.24 2.62 15.32
CA VAL A 377 -0.99 2.05 14.80
C VAL A 377 -0.80 2.61 13.40
N GLN A 378 0.18 3.49 13.22
CA GLN A 378 0.34 4.28 12.00
C GLN A 378 1.71 4.09 11.37
N MET A 379 1.74 4.05 10.04
CA MET A 379 2.92 4.13 9.19
C MET A 379 2.71 5.20 8.13
N ILE A 380 3.79 5.88 7.74
CA ILE A 380 3.81 6.82 6.61
C ILE A 380 4.87 6.34 5.62
N CYS A 381 4.57 6.41 4.35
CA CYS A 381 5.54 6.11 3.30
C CYS A 381 5.52 7.18 2.19
N THR A 382 6.72 7.47 1.66
CA THR A 382 6.92 8.37 0.53
C THR A 382 7.14 7.56 -0.73
N VAL A 383 6.23 7.69 -1.70
CA VAL A 383 6.40 7.05 -3.00
C VAL A 383 6.53 8.14 -4.05
N ALA A 384 7.76 8.44 -4.45
CA ALA A 384 8.14 9.57 -5.31
C ALA A 384 7.58 10.90 -4.77
N ASN A 385 6.54 11.45 -5.39
CA ASN A 385 5.93 12.73 -5.05
C ASN A 385 4.77 12.62 -4.06
N TYR A 386 4.28 11.42 -3.74
CA TYR A 386 3.15 11.22 -2.85
C TYR A 386 3.55 10.69 -1.49
N GLU A 387 2.81 11.13 -0.47
CA GLU A 387 2.84 10.63 0.90
C GLU A 387 1.56 9.87 1.19
N TYR A 388 1.69 8.68 1.76
CA TYR A 388 0.56 7.87 2.18
C TYR A 388 0.67 7.55 3.66
N ILE A 389 -0.40 7.88 4.39
CA ILE A 389 -0.53 7.60 5.81
C ILE A 389 -1.54 6.47 5.96
N PHE A 390 -1.11 5.36 6.56
CA PHE A 390 -1.95 4.21 6.85
C PHE A 390 -2.06 4.06 8.36
N ALA A 391 -3.28 4.13 8.89
CA ALA A 391 -3.53 3.99 10.31
C ALA A 391 -4.60 2.92 10.59
N PHE A 392 -4.20 1.86 11.31
CA PHE A 392 -5.15 0.95 11.93
C PHE A 392 -5.56 1.54 13.26
N ILE A 393 -6.87 1.74 13.44
CA ILE A 393 -7.46 2.40 14.60
C ILE A 393 -8.40 1.42 15.29
N PHE A 394 -8.19 1.22 16.58
CA PHE A 394 -8.97 0.31 17.41
C PHE A 394 -9.71 1.11 18.48
N ASP A 395 -10.96 0.81 18.74
CA ASP A 395 -11.72 1.42 19.82
C ASP A 395 -12.15 0.42 20.90
N GLN A 396 -12.75 0.94 21.96
CA GLN A 396 -13.19 0.15 23.12
C GLN A 396 -14.43 -0.71 22.83
N ALA A 397 -15.18 -0.42 21.76
CA ALA A 397 -16.38 -1.14 21.33
C ALA A 397 -16.11 -2.27 20.32
N ALA A 398 -14.85 -2.63 20.15
CA ALA A 398 -14.39 -3.63 19.20
C ALA A 398 -14.48 -3.21 17.72
N ASN A 399 -14.54 -1.91 17.42
CA ASN A 399 -14.41 -1.44 16.05
C ASN A 399 -12.95 -1.39 15.63
N ILE A 400 -12.71 -1.70 14.36
CA ILE A 400 -11.43 -1.59 13.67
C ILE A 400 -11.66 -0.68 12.47
N GLU A 401 -10.88 0.38 12.38
CA GLU A 401 -10.90 1.29 11.24
C GLU A 401 -9.53 1.25 10.55
N LEU A 402 -9.52 1.28 9.23
CA LEU A 402 -8.32 1.55 8.44
C LEU A 402 -8.50 2.89 7.75
N GLU A 403 -7.81 3.89 8.27
CA GLU A 403 -7.73 5.21 7.66
C GLU A 403 -6.59 5.25 6.65
N VAL A 404 -6.87 5.82 5.48
CA VAL A 404 -5.85 6.14 4.48
C VAL A 404 -5.94 7.63 4.18
N ARG A 405 -4.82 8.33 4.37
CA ARG A 405 -4.66 9.72 3.97
C ARG A 405 -3.59 9.80 2.88
N ALA A 406 -3.90 10.47 1.78
CA ALA A 406 -2.96 10.79 0.72
C ALA A 406 -2.64 12.28 0.76
N THR A 407 -1.35 12.60 0.66
CA THR A 407 -0.82 13.97 0.62
C THR A 407 0.45 14.01 -0.23
N GLY A 408 1.29 15.01 -0.09
CA GLY A 408 2.50 15.18 -0.90
C GLY A 408 2.29 16.20 -2.02
N ILE A 409 2.93 15.96 -3.17
CA ILE A 409 2.94 16.89 -4.31
C ILE A 409 2.33 16.19 -5.51
N LEU A 410 1.53 16.91 -6.30
CA LEU A 410 0.92 16.38 -7.53
C LEU A 410 2.00 15.95 -8.54
N SER A 411 1.81 14.81 -9.18
CA SER A 411 2.59 14.43 -10.35
C SER A 411 2.14 15.25 -11.55
N THR A 412 3.08 15.91 -12.19
CA THR A 412 2.82 16.90 -13.23
C THR A 412 3.41 16.50 -14.57
N VAL A 413 2.92 17.15 -15.62
CA VAL A 413 3.46 17.08 -16.99
C VAL A 413 3.58 18.49 -17.56
N PRO A 414 4.44 18.73 -18.57
CA PRO A 414 4.57 20.04 -19.18
C PRO A 414 3.25 20.45 -19.90
N PHE A 415 2.94 21.74 -19.81
CA PHE A 415 1.84 22.36 -20.55
C PHE A 415 2.27 23.74 -21.05
N ASP A 416 2.07 24.03 -22.33
CA ASP A 416 2.58 25.25 -22.93
C ASP A 416 1.93 26.49 -22.33
N ASN A 417 2.72 27.52 -22.04
CA ASN A 417 2.21 28.76 -21.45
C ASN A 417 1.20 29.48 -22.35
N GLU A 418 1.34 29.33 -23.66
CA GLU A 418 0.41 29.86 -24.66
C GLU A 418 -0.94 29.15 -24.61
N GLU A 419 -0.97 27.94 -24.03
CA GLU A 419 -2.16 27.14 -23.78
C GLU A 419 -2.74 27.36 -22.37
N PHE A 420 -2.07 28.14 -21.52
CA PHE A 420 -2.52 28.38 -20.15
C PHE A 420 -3.92 28.99 -20.12
N GLY A 421 -4.81 28.41 -19.35
CA GLY A 421 -6.24 28.74 -19.32
C GLY A 421 -7.12 27.93 -20.28
N LYS A 422 -6.53 27.16 -21.23
CA LYS A 422 -7.30 26.18 -21.98
C LYS A 422 -7.61 24.96 -21.10
N THR A 423 -8.77 24.41 -21.26
CA THR A 423 -9.17 23.16 -20.59
C THR A 423 -8.88 21.96 -21.47
N VAL A 424 -8.39 20.90 -20.86
CA VAL A 424 -8.20 19.59 -21.49
C VAL A 424 -9.02 18.54 -20.73
N PRO A 425 -9.53 17.49 -21.40
CA PRO A 425 -10.41 16.53 -20.73
C PRO A 425 -9.68 15.55 -19.80
N TRP A 426 -8.35 15.55 -19.74
CA TRP A 426 -7.53 14.60 -19.00
C TRP A 426 -6.66 15.20 -17.89
N GLY A 427 -6.84 16.47 -17.57
CA GLY A 427 -6.05 17.12 -16.52
C GLY A 427 -6.49 18.54 -16.22
N THR A 428 -5.82 19.16 -15.25
CA THR A 428 -6.07 20.54 -14.80
C THR A 428 -4.76 21.32 -14.79
N ASN A 429 -4.78 22.56 -15.30
CA ASN A 429 -3.65 23.47 -15.19
C ASN A 429 -3.47 23.87 -13.71
N VAL A 430 -2.30 23.62 -13.15
CA VAL A 430 -1.99 23.87 -11.74
C VAL A 430 -0.93 24.97 -11.56
N GLY A 431 -0.36 25.47 -12.65
CA GLY A 431 0.59 26.57 -12.66
C GLY A 431 1.05 26.89 -14.08
N PRO A 432 1.80 28.00 -14.27
CA PRO A 432 2.37 28.34 -15.57
C PRO A 432 3.29 27.21 -16.07
N GLY A 433 3.00 26.70 -17.27
CA GLY A 433 3.78 25.61 -17.87
C GLY A 433 3.50 24.21 -17.31
N VAL A 434 2.46 24.04 -16.45
CA VAL A 434 2.30 22.82 -15.65
C VAL A 434 0.84 22.35 -15.64
N MET A 435 0.63 21.11 -15.96
CA MET A 435 -0.66 20.42 -15.84
C MET A 435 -0.55 19.21 -14.92
N ALA A 436 -1.54 19.00 -14.06
CA ALA A 436 -1.74 17.76 -13.31
C ALA A 436 -2.72 16.85 -14.05
N PRO A 437 -2.30 15.69 -14.57
CA PRO A 437 -3.21 14.72 -15.17
C PRO A 437 -4.15 14.10 -14.13
N TYR A 438 -5.41 13.87 -14.48
CA TYR A 438 -6.33 13.12 -13.63
C TYR A 438 -5.81 11.72 -13.39
N HIS A 439 -5.95 11.22 -12.16
CA HIS A 439 -5.51 9.90 -11.77
C HIS A 439 -6.32 9.36 -10.60
N GLN A 440 -6.22 8.07 -10.37
CA GLN A 440 -6.89 7.41 -9.25
C GLN A 440 -5.83 6.78 -8.34
N HIS A 441 -6.04 6.81 -7.03
CA HIS A 441 -5.29 6.02 -6.07
C HIS A 441 -6.17 4.84 -5.65
N MET A 442 -5.82 3.63 -6.09
CA MET A 442 -6.60 2.41 -5.87
C MET A 442 -5.87 1.51 -4.89
N PHE A 443 -6.45 1.31 -3.72
CA PHE A 443 -5.89 0.46 -2.65
C PHE A 443 -6.63 -0.87 -2.59
N SER A 444 -5.94 -1.93 -2.21
CA SER A 444 -6.53 -3.22 -1.84
C SER A 444 -6.10 -3.62 -0.44
N PHE A 445 -7.08 -3.82 0.44
CA PHE A 445 -6.88 -4.28 1.81
C PHE A 445 -7.12 -5.77 1.88
N ARG A 446 -6.17 -6.50 2.49
CA ARG A 446 -6.28 -7.92 2.76
C ARG A 446 -6.72 -8.13 4.20
N MET A 447 -7.86 -8.79 4.35
CA MET A 447 -8.44 -9.17 5.64
C MET A 447 -8.54 -10.69 5.68
N ASP A 448 -7.81 -11.31 6.59
CA ASP A 448 -7.77 -12.76 6.82
C ASP A 448 -8.49 -13.05 8.14
N PRO A 449 -9.79 -13.36 8.10
CA PRO A 449 -10.59 -13.53 9.30
C PRO A 449 -10.20 -14.80 10.06
N ALA A 450 -10.33 -14.70 11.38
CA ALA A 450 -10.18 -15.81 12.30
C ALA A 450 -11.25 -15.73 13.41
N LEU A 451 -12.47 -15.34 13.03
CA LEU A 451 -13.55 -15.06 13.97
C LEU A 451 -13.96 -16.31 14.75
N ASP A 452 -13.44 -16.44 15.99
CA ASP A 452 -13.53 -17.62 16.85
C ASP A 452 -13.14 -18.93 16.15
N GLY A 453 -12.18 -18.87 15.21
CA GLY A 453 -11.70 -19.97 14.39
C GLY A 453 -11.63 -19.57 12.91
N PHE A 454 -11.16 -20.50 12.08
CA PHE A 454 -10.88 -20.23 10.67
C PHE A 454 -12.02 -20.61 9.72
N GLN A 455 -13.07 -21.29 10.20
CA GLN A 455 -14.26 -21.59 9.42
C GLN A 455 -15.19 -20.39 9.43
N ASN A 456 -15.02 -19.51 8.47
CA ASN A 456 -15.80 -18.28 8.37
C ASN A 456 -16.55 -18.20 7.02
N THR A 457 -17.58 -17.37 6.97
CA THR A 457 -18.42 -17.18 5.79
C THR A 457 -18.60 -15.71 5.53
N VAL A 458 -18.39 -15.28 4.28
CA VAL A 458 -18.75 -13.92 3.83
C VAL A 458 -20.16 -13.93 3.28
N TYR A 459 -20.96 -12.96 3.69
CA TYR A 459 -22.28 -12.69 3.14
C TYR A 459 -22.53 -11.19 3.09
N TYR A 460 -23.52 -10.77 2.33
CA TYR A 460 -23.98 -9.39 2.36
C TYR A 460 -25.48 -9.31 2.59
N GLU A 461 -25.91 -8.21 3.16
CA GLU A 461 -27.31 -7.90 3.42
C GLU A 461 -27.70 -6.65 2.65
N ASP A 462 -28.84 -6.74 1.96
CA ASP A 462 -29.51 -5.64 1.28
C ASP A 462 -30.75 -5.25 2.07
N SER A 463 -31.00 -3.97 2.25
CA SER A 463 -32.28 -3.46 2.75
C SER A 463 -33.27 -3.37 1.58
N VAL A 464 -34.40 -4.00 1.70
CA VAL A 464 -35.41 -4.06 0.65
C VAL A 464 -36.83 -3.77 1.21
N PRO A 465 -37.72 -3.15 0.44
CA PRO A 465 -39.12 -3.04 0.85
C PRO A 465 -39.75 -4.42 0.97
N MET A 466 -40.66 -4.58 1.93
CA MET A 466 -41.51 -5.77 2.01
C MET A 466 -42.52 -5.76 0.86
N PRO A 467 -43.02 -6.94 0.46
CA PRO A 467 -44.13 -7.05 -0.49
C PRO A 467 -45.33 -6.21 -0.07
N GLU A 468 -46.06 -5.67 -1.07
CA GLU A 468 -47.32 -4.96 -0.87
C GLU A 468 -48.47 -6.02 -0.74
N ASP A 469 -48.56 -6.67 0.42
CA ASP A 469 -49.50 -7.72 0.69
C ASP A 469 -50.18 -7.56 2.07
N GLU A 470 -50.89 -8.56 2.51
CA GLU A 470 -51.62 -8.59 3.79
C GLU A 470 -50.69 -8.42 5.01
N ASN A 471 -49.42 -8.74 4.89
CA ASN A 471 -48.42 -8.58 5.95
C ASN A 471 -47.82 -7.16 5.97
N ASN A 472 -48.08 -6.34 4.96
CA ASN A 472 -47.66 -4.98 4.85
C ASN A 472 -48.79 -4.04 4.38
N PRO A 473 -49.92 -3.99 5.06
CA PRO A 473 -51.15 -3.33 4.59
C PRO A 473 -51.02 -1.81 4.46
N TRP A 474 -49.98 -1.23 5.07
CA TRP A 474 -49.71 0.21 5.01
C TRP A 474 -48.55 0.55 4.09
N ASN A 475 -47.92 -0.43 3.45
CA ASN A 475 -46.81 -0.31 2.53
C ASN A 475 -45.59 0.46 3.12
N VAL A 476 -45.38 0.37 4.42
CA VAL A 476 -44.26 1.02 5.13
C VAL A 476 -43.19 0.03 5.57
N GLY A 477 -43.45 -1.27 5.40
CA GLY A 477 -42.55 -2.33 5.83
C GLY A 477 -41.31 -2.43 4.95
N TYR A 478 -40.17 -2.71 5.57
CA TYR A 478 -38.91 -3.08 4.90
C TYR A 478 -38.21 -4.16 5.70
N THR A 479 -37.37 -4.93 5.06
CA THR A 479 -36.63 -6.06 5.64
C THR A 479 -35.21 -6.13 5.10
N THR A 480 -34.45 -7.12 5.51
CA THR A 480 -33.12 -7.41 4.98
C THR A 480 -33.09 -8.75 4.26
N GLU A 481 -32.48 -8.77 3.08
CA GLU A 481 -32.18 -9.98 2.33
C GLU A 481 -30.70 -10.33 2.46
N GLN A 482 -30.40 -11.60 2.77
CA GLN A 482 -29.04 -12.08 2.89
C GLN A 482 -28.61 -12.88 1.66
N THR A 483 -27.43 -12.58 1.15
CA THR A 483 -26.77 -13.36 0.10
C THR A 483 -25.44 -13.88 0.59
N VAL A 484 -25.27 -15.20 0.64
CA VAL A 484 -24.02 -15.87 1.02
C VAL A 484 -23.11 -16.00 -0.18
N VAL A 485 -21.84 -15.64 -0.02
CA VAL A 485 -20.78 -15.92 -1.00
C VAL A 485 -20.32 -17.35 -0.80
N ARG A 486 -20.75 -18.27 -1.68
CA ARG A 486 -20.50 -19.72 -1.52
C ARG A 486 -19.23 -20.20 -2.21
N THR A 487 -18.85 -19.53 -3.29
CA THR A 487 -17.64 -19.83 -4.06
C THR A 487 -16.78 -18.58 -4.19
N SER A 488 -15.47 -18.74 -4.34
CA SER A 488 -14.56 -17.63 -4.57
C SER A 488 -15.08 -16.75 -5.72
N GLY A 489 -15.05 -15.42 -5.52
CA GLY A 489 -15.71 -14.51 -6.46
C GLY A 489 -15.67 -13.07 -6.02
N THR A 490 -16.57 -12.28 -6.60
CA THR A 490 -16.67 -10.84 -6.36
C THR A 490 -18.07 -10.41 -5.95
N ALA A 491 -18.17 -9.27 -5.26
CA ALA A 491 -19.44 -8.61 -5.02
C ALA A 491 -19.28 -7.09 -5.15
N ASN A 492 -20.36 -6.43 -5.59
CA ASN A 492 -20.41 -4.98 -5.73
C ASN A 492 -21.05 -4.34 -4.50
N THR A 493 -20.68 -3.10 -4.20
CA THR A 493 -21.45 -2.24 -3.29
C THR A 493 -22.78 -1.83 -3.94
N SER A 494 -23.78 -1.50 -3.13
CA SER A 494 -25.08 -1.00 -3.58
C SER A 494 -25.54 0.04 -2.55
N VAL A 495 -25.50 1.32 -2.92
CA VAL A 495 -25.86 2.44 -2.04
C VAL A 495 -27.36 2.49 -1.83
N ASP A 496 -28.12 2.28 -2.90
CA ASP A 496 -29.60 2.29 -2.94
C ASP A 496 -30.21 1.20 -2.05
N ARG A 497 -29.51 0.07 -1.86
CA ARG A 497 -29.92 -1.04 -0.98
C ARG A 497 -29.22 -1.04 0.37
N HIS A 498 -28.42 -0.01 0.64
CA HIS A 498 -27.58 0.02 1.85
C HIS A 498 -26.83 -1.31 2.09
N ARG A 499 -26.24 -1.88 1.02
CA ARG A 499 -25.55 -3.17 1.09
C ARG A 499 -24.40 -3.13 2.07
N VAL A 500 -24.41 -4.05 3.02
CA VAL A 500 -23.33 -4.24 3.99
C VAL A 500 -22.78 -5.66 3.88
N PHE A 501 -21.45 -5.78 3.92
CA PHE A 501 -20.76 -7.05 3.95
C PHE A 501 -20.49 -7.48 5.38
N LYS A 502 -20.58 -8.76 5.63
CA LYS A 502 -20.33 -9.34 6.96
C LYS A 502 -19.52 -10.61 6.83
N ILE A 503 -18.66 -10.82 7.82
CA ILE A 503 -17.92 -12.07 8.04
C ILE A 503 -18.53 -12.70 9.27
N ARG A 504 -18.99 -13.94 9.21
CA ARG A 504 -19.62 -14.65 10.32
C ARG A 504 -18.96 -15.99 10.58
N ASN A 505 -19.12 -16.46 11.83
CA ASN A 505 -18.83 -17.83 12.21
C ASN A 505 -20.15 -18.55 12.50
N ASP A 506 -20.53 -19.50 11.64
CA ASP A 506 -21.81 -20.21 11.73
C ASP A 506 -21.89 -21.17 12.95
N SER A 507 -20.74 -21.52 13.55
CA SER A 507 -20.70 -22.37 14.75
C SER A 507 -20.90 -21.60 16.06
N GLN A 508 -20.86 -20.28 16.05
CA GLN A 508 -20.94 -19.42 17.23
C GLN A 508 -22.21 -18.56 17.18
N ILE A 509 -23.16 -18.89 18.02
CA ILE A 509 -24.46 -18.22 18.05
C ILE A 509 -24.52 -17.24 19.22
N ASN A 510 -24.91 -15.99 18.92
CA ASN A 510 -25.23 -15.01 19.96
C ASN A 510 -26.48 -15.45 20.76
N PRO A 511 -26.39 -15.58 22.08
CA PRO A 511 -27.49 -16.14 22.91
C PRO A 511 -28.71 -15.22 23.01
N ILE A 512 -28.59 -13.94 22.61
CA ILE A 512 -29.69 -12.97 22.66
C ILE A 512 -30.39 -12.89 21.30
N THR A 513 -29.62 -12.78 20.22
CA THR A 513 -30.19 -12.59 18.88
C THR A 513 -30.48 -13.90 18.15
N TYR A 514 -29.96 -15.03 18.66
CA TYR A 514 -29.99 -16.35 18.03
C TYR A 514 -29.44 -16.37 16.60
N LYS A 515 -28.55 -15.40 16.28
CA LYS A 515 -27.88 -15.32 14.99
C LYS A 515 -26.40 -15.64 15.17
N PRO A 516 -25.70 -16.12 14.11
CA PRO A 516 -24.26 -16.27 14.14
C PRO A 516 -23.58 -14.94 14.49
N ILE A 517 -22.49 -15.02 15.27
CA ILE A 517 -21.66 -13.83 15.52
C ILE A 517 -21.03 -13.37 14.21
N ALA A 518 -20.91 -12.07 14.04
CA ALA A 518 -20.39 -11.50 12.80
C ALA A 518 -19.66 -10.18 13.03
N TYR A 519 -18.67 -9.92 12.18
CA TYR A 519 -18.13 -8.58 11.96
C TYR A 519 -18.72 -7.97 10.70
N LYS A 520 -19.14 -6.72 10.79
CA LYS A 520 -19.64 -5.94 9.67
C LYS A 520 -18.48 -5.18 9.03
N LEU A 521 -18.25 -5.40 7.74
CA LEU A 521 -17.39 -4.52 6.94
C LEU A 521 -18.24 -3.35 6.43
N GLN A 522 -17.96 -2.17 6.91
CA GLN A 522 -18.53 -0.94 6.39
C GLN A 522 -17.69 -0.45 5.20
N ALA A 523 -17.88 -1.09 4.06
CA ALA A 523 -17.26 -0.68 2.81
C ALA A 523 -17.89 0.65 2.36
N VAL A 524 -17.14 1.74 2.47
CA VAL A 524 -17.57 3.02 1.90
C VAL A 524 -17.55 2.88 0.37
N PRO A 525 -18.68 3.07 -0.32
CA PRO A 525 -18.71 3.04 -1.77
C PRO A 525 -17.71 4.05 -2.35
N SER A 526 -16.90 3.61 -3.27
CA SER A 526 -15.90 4.45 -3.94
C SER A 526 -15.88 4.11 -5.43
N GLN A 527 -15.30 5.01 -6.21
CA GLN A 527 -15.11 4.79 -7.64
C GLN A 527 -14.18 3.59 -7.85
N MET A 528 -14.53 2.69 -8.77
CA MET A 528 -13.64 1.63 -9.23
C MET A 528 -12.78 2.12 -10.38
N LEU A 529 -11.81 1.31 -10.80
CA LEU A 529 -10.90 1.63 -11.89
C LEU A 529 -11.66 2.06 -13.14
N LEU A 530 -11.38 3.27 -13.64
CA LEU A 530 -12.05 3.87 -14.81
C LEU A 530 -11.48 3.40 -16.14
N ALA A 531 -10.21 2.95 -16.16
CA ALA A 531 -9.61 2.46 -17.38
C ALA A 531 -10.44 1.29 -17.96
N SER A 532 -10.66 1.30 -19.28
CA SER A 532 -11.41 0.25 -19.97
C SER A 532 -10.84 -1.14 -19.63
N PRO A 533 -11.67 -2.16 -19.40
CA PRO A 533 -11.22 -3.55 -19.21
C PRO A 533 -10.37 -4.09 -20.37
N LYS A 534 -10.45 -3.47 -21.56
CA LYS A 534 -9.62 -3.82 -22.73
C LYS A 534 -8.20 -3.26 -22.62
N SER A 535 -7.98 -2.24 -21.78
CA SER A 535 -6.66 -1.62 -21.62
C SER A 535 -5.68 -2.56 -20.91
N PHE A 536 -4.41 -2.45 -21.24
CA PHE A 536 -3.35 -3.17 -20.53
C PHE A 536 -3.27 -2.76 -19.07
N GLY A 537 -3.53 -1.49 -18.74
CA GLY A 537 -3.54 -0.98 -17.38
C GLY A 537 -4.59 -1.66 -16.50
N ALA A 538 -5.82 -1.84 -17.02
CA ALA A 538 -6.89 -2.54 -16.30
C ALA A 538 -6.61 -4.04 -16.14
N LYS A 539 -6.02 -4.69 -17.15
CA LYS A 539 -5.62 -6.10 -17.05
C LYS A 539 -4.58 -6.34 -15.97
N ARG A 540 -3.63 -5.40 -15.78
CA ARG A 540 -2.62 -5.44 -14.72
C ARG A 540 -3.23 -5.21 -13.34
N ALA A 541 -4.17 -4.27 -13.24
CA ALA A 541 -4.80 -3.82 -12.00
C ALA A 541 -6.20 -4.40 -11.80
N ALA A 542 -6.43 -5.64 -12.20
CA ALA A 542 -7.75 -6.29 -12.15
C ALA A 542 -8.39 -6.24 -10.76
N PHE A 543 -7.61 -6.27 -9.66
CA PHE A 543 -8.09 -6.14 -8.29
C PHE A 543 -8.89 -4.85 -8.06
N ALA A 544 -8.56 -3.78 -8.78
CA ALA A 544 -9.19 -2.47 -8.65
C ALA A 544 -10.52 -2.33 -9.42
N THR A 545 -10.96 -3.37 -10.11
CA THR A 545 -12.21 -3.35 -10.92
C THR A 545 -13.47 -3.70 -10.12
N LYS A 546 -13.30 -4.28 -8.92
CA LYS A 546 -14.40 -4.66 -8.03
C LYS A 546 -14.08 -4.28 -6.58
N PRO A 547 -15.08 -3.83 -5.81
CA PRO A 547 -14.84 -3.39 -4.44
C PRO A 547 -14.57 -4.56 -3.49
N ILE A 548 -15.14 -5.75 -3.76
CA ILE A 548 -15.02 -6.92 -2.89
C ILE A 548 -14.60 -8.15 -3.70
N TRP A 549 -13.57 -8.84 -3.18
CA TRP A 549 -13.15 -10.16 -3.64
C TRP A 549 -13.11 -11.11 -2.44
N VAL A 550 -13.51 -12.36 -2.65
CA VAL A 550 -13.45 -13.41 -1.65
C VAL A 550 -12.69 -14.59 -2.25
N THR A 551 -11.64 -15.02 -1.58
CA THR A 551 -10.83 -16.18 -2.00
C THR A 551 -10.75 -17.20 -0.87
N LYS A 552 -10.53 -18.47 -1.20
CA LYS A 552 -10.07 -19.46 -0.22
C LYS A 552 -8.63 -19.11 0.16
N TYR A 553 -8.26 -19.27 1.44
CA TYR A 553 -6.92 -19.00 1.91
C TYR A 553 -5.87 -19.90 1.22
N GLN A 554 -4.76 -19.30 0.82
CA GLN A 554 -3.53 -19.97 0.41
C GLN A 554 -2.32 -19.21 0.97
N ASP A 555 -1.28 -19.92 1.41
CA ASP A 555 -0.12 -19.34 2.12
C ASP A 555 0.70 -18.36 1.26
N ASP A 556 0.71 -18.51 -0.05
CA ASP A 556 1.45 -17.70 -1.01
C ASP A 556 0.59 -16.61 -1.71
N GLU A 557 -0.70 -16.53 -1.42
CA GLU A 557 -1.62 -15.53 -1.98
C GLU A 557 -1.73 -14.30 -1.05
N LEU A 558 -0.69 -13.47 -1.06
CA LEU A 558 -0.60 -12.31 -0.17
C LEU A 558 -0.95 -10.98 -0.85
N PHE A 559 -0.78 -10.86 -2.17
CA PHE A 559 -0.79 -9.58 -2.87
C PHE A 559 -1.85 -9.53 -3.96
N ALA A 560 -2.76 -8.54 -3.91
CA ALA A 560 -3.95 -8.48 -4.74
C ALA A 560 -3.68 -8.47 -6.25
N ALA A 561 -2.55 -7.89 -6.71
CA ALA A 561 -2.12 -7.92 -8.12
C ALA A 561 -1.19 -9.12 -8.45
N GLY A 562 -0.87 -9.97 -7.47
CA GLY A 562 0.12 -11.03 -7.57
C GLY A 562 1.51 -10.63 -7.06
N GLU A 563 2.42 -11.60 -7.01
CA GLU A 563 3.75 -11.42 -6.41
C GLU A 563 4.64 -10.45 -7.20
N PHE A 564 4.54 -10.45 -8.54
CA PHE A 564 5.41 -9.65 -9.41
C PHE A 564 4.58 -8.74 -10.32
N THR A 565 4.68 -7.43 -10.09
CA THR A 565 3.93 -6.40 -10.83
C THR A 565 4.77 -5.67 -11.86
N ASN A 566 6.11 -5.63 -11.67
CA ASN A 566 7.04 -4.92 -12.53
C ASN A 566 6.83 -5.30 -14.02
N GLN A 567 6.32 -4.34 -14.79
CA GLN A 567 6.03 -4.50 -16.23
C GLN A 567 5.23 -5.78 -16.56
N SER A 568 4.35 -6.19 -15.61
CA SER A 568 3.43 -7.32 -15.83
C SER A 568 2.47 -7.00 -16.98
N LYS A 569 2.07 -8.01 -17.73
CA LYS A 569 1.11 -7.87 -18.85
C LYS A 569 -0.33 -8.06 -18.41
N GLU A 570 -0.52 -8.77 -17.31
CA GLU A 570 -1.81 -9.04 -16.67
C GLU A 570 -1.62 -9.30 -15.18
N SER A 571 -2.70 -9.22 -14.40
CA SER A 571 -2.72 -9.59 -13.00
C SER A 571 -2.47 -11.09 -12.82
N GLN A 572 -1.73 -11.45 -11.76
CA GLN A 572 -1.58 -12.83 -11.27
C GLN A 572 -2.18 -12.97 -9.85
N GLY A 573 -2.99 -12.02 -9.45
CA GLY A 573 -3.57 -11.92 -8.12
C GLY A 573 -5.02 -12.41 -8.04
N VAL A 574 -5.84 -11.67 -7.29
CA VAL A 574 -7.21 -12.06 -6.90
C VAL A 574 -8.12 -12.44 -8.07
N GLU A 575 -7.97 -11.79 -9.23
CA GLU A 575 -8.75 -12.12 -10.42
C GLU A 575 -8.50 -13.56 -10.91
N LYS A 576 -7.24 -14.01 -10.88
CA LYS A 576 -6.88 -15.39 -11.23
C LYS A 576 -7.35 -16.38 -10.16
N TRP A 577 -7.21 -16.01 -8.90
CA TRP A 577 -7.55 -16.90 -7.78
C TRP A 577 -9.04 -17.19 -7.68
N VAL A 578 -9.90 -16.21 -7.95
CA VAL A 578 -11.36 -16.45 -7.95
C VAL A 578 -11.83 -17.35 -9.09
N GLN A 579 -11.05 -17.48 -10.17
CA GLN A 579 -11.38 -18.38 -11.30
C GLN A 579 -11.33 -19.87 -10.93
N ARG A 580 -10.71 -20.22 -9.79
CA ARG A 580 -10.72 -21.60 -9.28
C ARG A 580 -12.10 -22.06 -8.81
N ASN A 581 -13.00 -21.11 -8.51
CA ASN A 581 -14.32 -21.38 -7.95
C ASN A 581 -14.27 -22.23 -6.67
N ASP A 582 -13.26 -21.96 -5.82
CA ASP A 582 -13.08 -22.66 -4.55
C ASP A 582 -14.29 -22.45 -3.63
N PRO A 583 -14.72 -23.45 -2.82
CA PRO A 583 -15.72 -23.23 -1.79
C PRO A 583 -15.17 -22.27 -0.74
N VAL A 584 -16.01 -21.29 -0.31
CA VAL A 584 -15.67 -20.26 0.67
C VAL A 584 -16.74 -20.06 1.74
N GLU A 585 -17.75 -20.93 1.77
CA GLU A 585 -18.75 -20.96 2.84
C GLU A 585 -18.26 -21.88 3.94
N ASN A 586 -18.10 -21.35 5.16
CA ASN A 586 -17.59 -22.07 6.34
C ASN A 586 -16.18 -22.67 6.10
N GLU A 587 -15.32 -21.87 5.52
CA GLU A 587 -13.94 -22.23 5.13
C GLU A 587 -12.93 -21.22 5.67
N ASP A 588 -11.64 -21.55 5.55
CA ASP A 588 -10.56 -20.60 5.75
C ASP A 588 -10.45 -19.70 4.52
N ILE A 589 -10.75 -18.42 4.70
CA ILE A 589 -10.99 -17.46 3.62
C ILE A 589 -10.16 -16.19 3.77
N VAL A 590 -10.04 -15.46 2.67
CA VAL A 590 -9.53 -14.08 2.67
C VAL A 590 -10.55 -13.17 2.00
N LEU A 591 -10.86 -12.06 2.65
CA LEU A 591 -11.68 -10.98 2.13
C LEU A 591 -10.75 -9.84 1.69
N TRP A 592 -10.89 -9.42 0.44
CA TRP A 592 -10.16 -8.30 -0.14
C TRP A 592 -11.12 -7.16 -0.42
N HIS A 593 -10.78 -5.97 0.07
CA HIS A 593 -11.57 -4.77 -0.17
C HIS A 593 -10.75 -3.76 -0.98
N SER A 594 -11.22 -3.46 -2.19
CA SER A 594 -10.62 -2.43 -3.04
C SER A 594 -11.38 -1.12 -2.93
N LYS A 595 -10.64 -0.04 -2.74
CA LYS A 595 -11.17 1.31 -2.52
C LYS A 595 -10.34 2.32 -3.32
N SER A 596 -10.99 3.36 -3.83
CA SER A 596 -10.36 4.49 -4.50
C SER A 596 -10.46 5.77 -3.67
N THR A 597 -9.42 6.59 -3.77
CA THR A 597 -9.50 8.02 -3.50
C THR A 597 -9.24 8.73 -4.83
N PRO A 598 -10.28 9.24 -5.52
CA PRO A 598 -10.06 9.99 -6.77
C PRO A 598 -9.31 11.28 -6.47
N HIS A 599 -8.37 11.62 -7.35
CA HIS A 599 -7.69 12.91 -7.37
C HIS A 599 -8.06 13.62 -8.67
N PRO A 600 -8.85 14.70 -8.58
CA PRO A 600 -9.15 15.52 -9.75
C PRO A 600 -7.97 16.39 -10.15
#